data_3ba13ab8a2f72fa061e63dee5b9325ad
#
_entry.id   3ba13ab8a2f72fa061e63dee5b9325ad
#
_cell.length_a   1.000
_cell.length_b   1.000
_cell.length_c   1.000
_cell.angle_alpha   90.00
_cell.angle_beta   90.00
_cell.angle_gamma   90.00
#
_symmetry.space_group_name_H-M   'P 1'
#
loop_
_entity.id
_entity.type
_entity.pdbx_description
1 polymer ?
#
loop_
_entity_poly.entity_id
_entity_poly.type
_entity_poly.pdbx_seq_one_letter_code
_entity_poly.pdbx_strand_id
1 'polypeptide(L)'
;MEKTTLGGGCFWCLEAVFREMAGVTSAQSGYAGGHVANPSYEEVCGKRTGHAEVVQVTFDPALLTFADLLRVFFTIHDPTTKDRQGADIGPQYRSIILTHGAEQEATTKTVIAEITTAGLWPRPIVTEIVPLTEFWPAEPEHDNYFARNPWSGYCQAVVAPKVVKFRKNFADLLKSNQGA
;
A
#
# COMPACT_ATOMS: atom_id res chain seq x y z
N MET A 1 -1.44 -10.97 15.93
CA MET A 1 -1.07 -9.89 15.01
C MET A 1 -0.45 -10.48 13.75
N GLU A 2 -0.94 -10.04 12.60
CA GLU A 2 -0.39 -10.43 11.30
C GLU A 2 0.30 -9.24 10.63
N LYS A 3 1.18 -9.55 9.68
CA LYS A 3 1.86 -8.53 8.85
C LYS A 3 1.67 -8.85 7.37
N THR A 4 1.60 -7.79 6.58
CA THR A 4 1.69 -7.85 5.11
C THR A 4 2.48 -6.66 4.59
N THR A 5 2.99 -6.75 3.36
CA THR A 5 3.79 -5.68 2.76
C THR A 5 3.26 -5.39 1.37
N LEU A 6 2.83 -4.15 1.13
CA LEU A 6 2.07 -3.76 -0.05
C LEU A 6 2.69 -2.52 -0.70
N GLY A 7 2.83 -2.55 -2.01
CA GLY A 7 3.25 -1.41 -2.82
C GLY A 7 2.23 -1.07 -3.90
N GLY A 8 1.93 0.19 -4.08
CA GLY A 8 0.94 0.67 -5.04
C GLY A 8 1.05 2.17 -5.25
N GLY A 9 2.19 2.63 -5.76
CA GLY A 9 2.52 4.03 -5.92
C GLY A 9 3.31 4.59 -4.74
N CYS A 10 3.23 5.88 -4.53
CA CYS A 10 3.90 6.54 -3.42
C CYS A 10 3.43 5.98 -2.07
N PHE A 11 4.38 5.59 -1.23
CA PHE A 11 4.06 4.99 0.08
C PHE A 11 3.35 5.96 1.04
N TRP A 12 3.48 7.29 0.87
CA TRP A 12 2.70 8.24 1.66
C TRP A 12 1.19 8.06 1.50
N CYS A 13 0.74 7.69 0.29
CA CYS A 13 -0.68 7.44 -0.01
C CYS A 13 -1.20 6.21 0.74
N LEU A 14 -0.49 5.10 0.62
CA LEU A 14 -0.91 3.84 1.24
C LEU A 14 -0.84 3.94 2.76
N GLU A 15 0.24 4.52 3.28
CA GLU A 15 0.39 4.70 4.73
C GLU A 15 -0.74 5.53 5.31
N ALA A 16 -1.10 6.65 4.67
CA ALA A 16 -2.18 7.53 5.13
C ALA A 16 -3.51 6.78 5.25
N VAL A 17 -3.84 5.95 4.26
CA VAL A 17 -5.07 5.15 4.27
C VAL A 17 -5.00 4.04 5.32
N PHE A 18 -3.93 3.25 5.33
CA PHE A 18 -3.85 2.11 6.25
C PHE A 18 -3.83 2.53 7.72
N ARG A 19 -3.26 3.68 8.04
CA ARG A 19 -3.30 4.23 9.41
C ARG A 19 -4.71 4.53 9.90
N GLU A 20 -5.65 4.80 9.00
CA GLU A 20 -7.05 5.06 9.36
C GLU A 20 -7.92 3.79 9.49
N MET A 21 -7.41 2.63 9.08
CA MET A 21 -8.18 1.39 9.12
C MET A 21 -8.27 0.81 10.53
N ALA A 22 -9.51 0.50 10.96
CA ALA A 22 -9.74 -0.27 12.17
C ALA A 22 -9.04 -1.63 12.08
N GLY A 23 -8.41 -2.06 13.17
CA GLY A 23 -7.62 -3.29 13.20
C GLY A 23 -6.15 -3.11 12.80
N VAL A 24 -5.79 -2.03 12.11
CA VAL A 24 -4.37 -1.72 11.81
C VAL A 24 -3.72 -1.10 13.04
N THR A 25 -2.66 -1.73 13.53
CA THR A 25 -1.89 -1.27 14.69
C THR A 25 -0.63 -0.52 14.30
N SER A 26 -0.08 -0.81 13.11
CA SER A 26 1.10 -0.12 12.58
C SER A 26 1.06 -0.15 11.06
N ALA A 27 1.48 0.95 10.45
CA ALA A 27 1.75 1.05 9.03
C ALA A 27 3.08 1.80 8.87
N GLN A 28 4.07 1.12 8.31
CA GLN A 28 5.44 1.63 8.20
C GLN A 28 5.86 1.66 6.73
N SER A 29 6.20 2.84 6.23
CA SER A 29 6.77 3.03 4.90
C SER A 29 8.18 2.46 4.82
N GLY A 30 8.52 1.90 3.68
CA GLY A 30 9.83 1.29 3.44
C GLY A 30 10.03 0.85 2.00
N TYR A 31 11.05 0.03 1.80
CA TYR A 31 11.48 -0.47 0.50
C TYR A 31 11.59 -1.99 0.54
N ALA A 32 11.13 -2.65 -0.51
CA ALA A 32 11.21 -4.10 -0.64
C ALA A 32 11.13 -4.56 -2.10
N GLY A 33 11.51 -5.81 -2.34
CA GLY A 33 11.42 -6.44 -3.66
C GLY A 33 12.62 -6.20 -4.56
N GLY A 34 13.62 -5.44 -4.12
CA GLY A 34 14.84 -5.15 -4.87
C GLY A 34 16.07 -5.94 -4.39
N HIS A 35 17.24 -5.52 -4.83
CA HIS A 35 18.50 -6.24 -4.60
C HIS A 35 19.56 -5.42 -3.83
N VAL A 36 19.32 -4.13 -3.57
CA VAL A 36 20.25 -3.27 -2.83
C VAL A 36 19.92 -3.34 -1.34
N ALA A 37 20.92 -3.66 -0.53
CA ALA A 37 20.77 -3.68 0.92
C ALA A 37 20.72 -2.25 1.49
N ASN A 38 19.81 -2.03 2.44
CA ASN A 38 19.66 -0.75 3.14
C ASN A 38 19.64 0.47 2.19
N PRO A 39 18.76 0.50 1.18
CA PRO A 39 18.73 1.58 0.20
C PRO A 39 18.28 2.89 0.84
N SER A 40 18.78 4.00 0.31
CA SER A 40 18.23 5.33 0.61
C SER A 40 17.06 5.66 -0.32
N TYR A 41 16.24 6.63 0.08
CA TYR A 41 15.17 7.17 -0.77
C TYR A 41 15.71 7.65 -2.13
N GLU A 42 16.84 8.34 -2.14
CA GLU A 42 17.46 8.83 -3.38
C GLU A 42 17.89 7.69 -4.30
N GLU A 43 18.46 6.62 -3.74
CA GLU A 43 18.84 5.43 -4.51
C GLU A 43 17.62 4.76 -5.13
N VAL A 44 16.52 4.63 -4.39
CA VAL A 44 15.27 4.06 -4.93
C VAL A 44 14.68 4.95 -6.02
N CYS A 45 14.69 6.26 -5.83
CA CYS A 45 14.28 7.23 -6.87
C CYS A 45 15.16 7.16 -8.11
N GLY A 46 16.41 6.73 -7.98
CA GLY A 46 17.33 6.47 -9.09
C GLY A 46 16.93 5.29 -9.97
N LYS A 47 15.93 4.50 -9.57
CA LYS A 47 15.32 3.38 -10.34
C LYS A 47 16.24 2.20 -10.63
N ARG A 48 17.35 2.05 -9.88
CA ARG A 48 18.35 0.99 -10.10
C ARG A 48 18.42 -0.02 -8.97
N THR A 49 17.70 0.19 -7.86
CA THR A 49 17.73 -0.72 -6.72
C THR A 49 16.85 -1.95 -6.90
N GLY A 50 15.88 -1.89 -7.82
CA GLY A 50 14.83 -2.90 -7.98
C GLY A 50 13.74 -2.84 -6.91
N HIS A 51 13.90 -2.00 -5.88
CA HIS A 51 12.91 -1.86 -4.82
C HIS A 51 11.65 -1.13 -5.27
N ALA A 52 10.51 -1.55 -4.72
CA ALA A 52 9.29 -0.76 -4.70
C ALA A 52 9.20 0.04 -3.39
N GLU A 53 8.55 1.20 -3.46
CA GLU A 53 8.02 1.86 -2.28
C GLU A 53 6.86 1.04 -1.75
N VAL A 54 6.94 0.64 -0.49
CA VAL A 54 5.96 -0.24 0.13
C VAL A 54 5.57 0.25 1.52
N VAL A 55 4.45 -0.26 2.01
CA VAL A 55 4.05 -0.10 3.40
C VAL A 55 3.93 -1.49 4.03
N GLN A 56 4.64 -1.71 5.12
CA GLN A 56 4.44 -2.88 5.94
C GLN A 56 3.35 -2.59 6.97
N VAL A 57 2.28 -3.36 6.89
CA VAL A 57 1.08 -3.20 7.74
C VAL A 57 1.06 -4.31 8.77
N THR A 58 0.90 -3.94 10.03
CA THR A 58 0.60 -4.87 11.13
C THR A 58 -0.84 -4.69 11.54
N PHE A 59 -1.61 -5.77 11.59
CA PHE A 59 -3.04 -5.73 11.87
C PHE A 59 -3.50 -6.88 12.74
N ASP A 60 -4.65 -6.68 13.40
CA ASP A 60 -5.33 -7.69 14.21
C ASP A 60 -6.33 -8.45 13.31
N PRO A 61 -6.10 -9.74 13.01
CA PRO A 61 -6.99 -10.50 12.13
C PRO A 61 -8.38 -10.75 12.73
N ALA A 62 -8.56 -10.54 14.04
CA ALA A 62 -9.88 -10.59 14.66
C ALA A 62 -10.75 -9.36 14.34
N LEU A 63 -10.13 -8.23 13.98
CA LEU A 63 -10.80 -6.96 13.67
C LEU A 63 -10.80 -6.64 12.18
N LEU A 64 -9.79 -7.08 11.45
CA LEU A 64 -9.61 -6.80 10.04
C LEU A 64 -9.06 -8.04 9.33
N THR A 65 -9.78 -8.59 8.38
CA THR A 65 -9.28 -9.71 7.58
C THR A 65 -8.25 -9.22 6.56
N PHE A 66 -7.32 -10.07 6.19
CA PHE A 66 -6.37 -9.77 5.11
C PHE A 66 -7.10 -9.50 3.78
N ALA A 67 -8.18 -10.24 3.50
CA ALA A 67 -8.99 -10.02 2.33
C ALA A 67 -9.61 -8.62 2.28
N ASP A 68 -10.13 -8.11 3.40
CA ASP A 68 -10.69 -6.75 3.46
C ASP A 68 -9.61 -5.68 3.30
N LEU A 69 -8.44 -5.89 3.89
CA LEU A 69 -7.29 -5.02 3.69
C LEU A 69 -6.91 -4.96 2.20
N LEU A 70 -6.89 -6.10 1.51
CA LEU A 70 -6.62 -6.16 0.07
C LEU A 70 -7.69 -5.47 -0.77
N ARG A 71 -8.97 -5.59 -0.41
CA ARG A 71 -10.05 -4.88 -1.11
C ARG A 71 -9.89 -3.37 -1.05
N VAL A 72 -9.47 -2.85 0.10
CA VAL A 72 -9.08 -1.43 0.23
C VAL A 72 -7.90 -1.13 -0.67
N PHE A 73 -6.83 -1.89 -0.59
CA PHE A 73 -5.62 -1.71 -1.40
C PHE A 73 -5.94 -1.65 -2.90
N PHE A 74 -6.72 -2.58 -3.42
CA PHE A 74 -7.11 -2.62 -4.84
C PHE A 74 -8.12 -1.53 -5.25
N THR A 75 -8.72 -0.85 -4.31
CA THR A 75 -9.64 0.26 -4.58
C THR A 75 -8.93 1.60 -4.61
N ILE A 76 -7.95 1.81 -3.74
CA ILE A 76 -7.30 3.12 -3.56
C ILE A 76 -6.12 3.37 -4.51
N HIS A 77 -5.67 2.37 -5.25
CA HIS A 77 -4.65 2.55 -6.29
C HIS A 77 -5.07 1.86 -7.58
N ASP A 78 -4.51 2.25 -8.71
CA ASP A 78 -4.74 1.61 -9.99
C ASP A 78 -3.79 0.39 -10.15
N PRO A 79 -4.28 -0.85 -10.03
CA PRO A 79 -3.45 -2.04 -10.13
C PRO A 79 -3.24 -2.52 -11.58
N THR A 80 -3.64 -1.72 -12.56
CA THR A 80 -3.63 -2.09 -13.99
C THR A 80 -2.48 -1.45 -14.78
N THR A 81 -1.67 -0.61 -14.14
CA THR A 81 -0.55 0.10 -14.77
C THR A 81 0.78 -0.47 -14.31
N LYS A 82 1.59 -0.94 -15.27
CA LYS A 82 2.91 -1.49 -14.99
C LYS A 82 3.90 -0.38 -14.70
N ASP A 83 4.70 -0.55 -13.63
CA ASP A 83 5.79 0.37 -13.26
C ASP A 83 5.37 1.84 -13.22
N ARG A 84 4.14 2.10 -12.80
CA ARG A 84 3.64 3.45 -12.61
C ARG A 84 2.38 3.48 -11.76
N GLN A 85 2.12 4.62 -11.15
CA GLN A 85 0.84 4.92 -10.50
C GLN A 85 0.47 6.37 -10.80
N GLY A 86 -0.59 6.56 -11.60
CA GLY A 86 -0.97 7.90 -12.04
C GLY A 86 0.17 8.61 -12.77
N ALA A 87 0.56 9.79 -12.29
CA ALA A 87 1.67 10.58 -12.82
C ALA A 87 3.05 10.13 -12.31
N ASP A 88 3.11 9.29 -11.28
CA ASP A 88 4.37 8.75 -10.74
C ASP A 88 4.84 7.57 -11.60
N ILE A 89 5.96 7.75 -12.30
CA ILE A 89 6.48 6.78 -13.28
C ILE A 89 7.80 6.20 -12.79
N GLY A 90 7.86 4.88 -12.74
CA GLY A 90 9.07 4.12 -12.39
C GLY A 90 8.75 2.81 -11.69
N PRO A 91 9.70 1.85 -11.68
CA PRO A 91 9.51 0.55 -11.05
C PRO A 91 9.27 0.62 -9.54
N GLN A 92 9.71 1.70 -8.87
CA GLN A 92 9.45 1.94 -7.46
C GLN A 92 7.96 2.17 -7.15
N TYR A 93 7.16 2.54 -8.14
CA TYR A 93 5.72 2.80 -8.00
C TYR A 93 4.84 1.66 -8.50
N ARG A 94 5.43 0.49 -8.78
CA ARG A 94 4.67 -0.67 -9.27
C ARG A 94 3.73 -1.22 -8.22
N SER A 95 2.63 -1.80 -8.69
CA SER A 95 1.70 -2.55 -7.84
C SER A 95 2.30 -3.91 -7.48
N ILE A 96 2.50 -4.16 -6.20
CA ILE A 96 3.14 -5.37 -5.69
C ILE A 96 2.59 -5.77 -4.33
N ILE A 97 2.41 -7.06 -4.13
CA ILE A 97 2.10 -7.67 -2.84
C ILE A 97 3.24 -8.61 -2.49
N LEU A 98 3.94 -8.30 -1.40
CA LEU A 98 5.00 -9.14 -0.86
C LEU A 98 4.39 -9.94 0.29
N THR A 99 4.13 -11.22 0.03
CA THR A 99 3.37 -12.09 0.93
C THR A 99 4.20 -12.58 2.11
N HIS A 100 3.56 -12.70 3.26
CA HIS A 100 4.11 -13.27 4.48
C HIS A 100 3.56 -14.69 4.68
N GLY A 101 3.74 -15.55 3.69
CA GLY A 101 3.36 -16.95 3.71
C GLY A 101 2.34 -17.36 2.65
N ALA A 102 2.15 -18.67 2.52
CA ALA A 102 1.32 -19.27 1.47
C ALA A 102 -0.17 -18.93 1.60
N GLU A 103 -0.67 -18.72 2.81
CA GLU A 103 -2.07 -18.34 3.05
C GLU A 103 -2.37 -16.94 2.48
N GLN A 104 -1.46 -15.98 2.68
CA GLN A 104 -1.60 -14.66 2.08
C GLN A 104 -1.55 -14.72 0.54
N GLU A 105 -0.71 -15.56 -0.03
CA GLU A 105 -0.66 -15.75 -1.48
C GLU A 105 -1.99 -16.28 -2.01
N ALA A 106 -2.55 -17.30 -1.38
CA ALA A 106 -3.84 -17.89 -1.76
C ALA A 106 -4.99 -16.88 -1.64
N THR A 107 -5.06 -16.14 -0.54
CA THR A 107 -6.05 -15.09 -0.32
C THR A 107 -5.93 -13.98 -1.38
N THR A 108 -4.71 -13.58 -1.70
CA THR A 108 -4.44 -12.56 -2.73
C THR A 108 -5.00 -12.99 -4.09
N LYS A 109 -4.75 -14.23 -4.51
CA LYS A 109 -5.27 -14.77 -5.77
C LYS A 109 -6.80 -14.80 -5.80
N THR A 110 -7.43 -15.16 -4.69
CA THR A 110 -8.88 -15.16 -4.54
C THR A 110 -9.45 -13.74 -4.67
N VAL A 111 -8.90 -12.77 -3.98
CA VAL A 111 -9.36 -11.37 -4.03
C VAL A 111 -9.17 -10.77 -5.42
N ILE A 112 -8.06 -11.04 -6.09
CA ILE A 112 -7.85 -10.59 -7.48
C ILE A 112 -8.91 -11.17 -8.42
N ALA A 113 -9.25 -12.44 -8.26
CA ALA A 113 -10.30 -13.07 -9.04
C ALA A 113 -11.68 -12.43 -8.79
N GLU A 114 -12.01 -12.14 -7.53
CA GLU A 114 -13.26 -11.42 -7.17
C GLU A 114 -13.33 -10.06 -7.86
N ILE A 115 -12.28 -9.25 -7.75
CA ILE A 115 -12.21 -7.89 -8.29
C ILE A 115 -12.27 -7.91 -9.82
N THR A 116 -11.61 -8.86 -10.45
CA THR A 116 -11.64 -9.05 -11.89
C THR A 116 -13.04 -9.41 -12.37
N THR A 117 -13.69 -10.35 -11.71
CA THR A 117 -15.06 -10.77 -12.03
C THR A 117 -16.07 -9.64 -11.80
N ALA A 118 -15.91 -8.86 -10.74
CA ALA A 118 -16.75 -7.71 -10.45
C ALA A 118 -16.54 -6.53 -11.41
N GLY A 119 -15.48 -6.54 -12.21
CA GLY A 119 -15.17 -5.46 -13.14
C GLY A 119 -14.80 -4.14 -12.46
N LEU A 120 -14.16 -4.19 -11.30
CA LEU A 120 -13.75 -3.00 -10.56
C LEU A 120 -12.82 -2.08 -11.38
N TRP A 121 -11.99 -2.69 -12.22
CA TRP A 121 -11.07 -1.98 -13.11
C TRP A 121 -11.30 -2.39 -14.55
N PRO A 122 -11.22 -1.45 -15.52
CA PRO A 122 -11.52 -1.73 -16.94
C PRO A 122 -10.42 -2.53 -17.65
N ARG A 123 -9.23 -2.63 -17.06
CA ARG A 123 -8.07 -3.33 -17.62
C ARG A 123 -7.61 -4.44 -16.67
N PRO A 124 -6.85 -5.44 -17.17
CA PRO A 124 -6.33 -6.52 -16.34
C PRO A 124 -5.44 -6.01 -15.20
N ILE A 125 -5.53 -6.66 -14.04
CA ILE A 125 -4.66 -6.40 -12.90
C ILE A 125 -3.26 -6.94 -13.21
N VAL A 126 -2.23 -6.09 -13.02
CA VAL A 126 -0.82 -6.41 -13.26
C VAL A 126 -0.01 -6.48 -11.96
N THR A 127 -0.66 -6.52 -10.82
CA THR A 127 -0.01 -6.58 -9.50
C THR A 127 0.90 -7.80 -9.41
N GLU A 128 2.16 -7.59 -9.03
CA GLU A 128 3.09 -8.67 -8.73
C GLU A 128 2.75 -9.31 -7.39
N ILE A 129 2.84 -10.64 -7.32
CA ILE A 129 2.67 -11.40 -6.07
C ILE A 129 3.94 -12.19 -5.86
N VAL A 130 4.73 -11.80 -4.86
CA VAL A 130 6.01 -12.44 -4.55
C VAL A 130 6.16 -12.60 -3.04
N PRO A 131 6.91 -13.60 -2.55
CA PRO A 131 7.19 -13.70 -1.13
C PRO A 131 8.09 -12.55 -0.68
N LEU A 132 7.86 -12.03 0.53
CA LEU A 132 8.77 -11.07 1.12
C LEU A 132 10.08 -11.76 1.50
N THR A 133 11.19 -11.23 1.03
CA THR A 133 12.53 -11.64 1.46
C THR A 133 13.07 -10.70 2.52
N GLU A 134 13.00 -9.40 2.28
CA GLU A 134 13.55 -8.39 3.17
C GLU A 134 12.77 -7.08 3.05
N PHE A 135 12.57 -6.41 4.19
CA PHE A 135 11.94 -5.09 4.26
C PHE A 135 12.92 -4.10 4.87
N TRP A 136 13.13 -3.00 4.18
CA TRP A 136 14.00 -1.91 4.61
C TRP A 136 13.14 -0.70 5.02
N PRO A 137 13.09 -0.34 6.30
CA PRO A 137 12.35 0.84 6.73
C PRO A 137 12.83 2.10 6.02
N ALA A 138 11.88 2.96 5.63
CA ALA A 138 12.22 4.27 5.08
C ALA A 138 12.77 5.21 6.17
N GLU A 139 13.40 6.28 5.73
CA GLU A 139 13.94 7.31 6.60
C GLU A 139 12.84 7.94 7.49
N PRO A 140 13.15 8.40 8.71
CA PRO A 140 12.15 8.90 9.66
C PRO A 140 11.27 10.05 9.13
N GLU A 141 11.75 10.84 8.19
CA GLU A 141 11.01 11.93 7.55
C GLU A 141 9.79 11.46 6.75
N HIS A 142 9.75 10.19 6.34
CA HIS A 142 8.62 9.59 5.63
C HIS A 142 7.54 9.04 6.55
N ASP A 143 7.82 8.88 7.84
CA ASP A 143 6.84 8.36 8.80
C ASP A 143 5.69 9.34 8.98
N ASN A 144 4.47 8.83 8.77
CA ASN A 144 3.25 9.61 8.89
C ASN A 144 3.30 10.94 8.10
N TYR A 145 3.86 10.89 6.91
CA TYR A 145 4.18 12.07 6.11
C TYR A 145 2.94 12.93 5.81
N PHE A 146 1.82 12.32 5.47
CA PHE A 146 0.59 13.05 5.16
C PHE A 146 0.09 13.89 6.35
N ALA A 147 0.07 13.31 7.56
CA ALA A 147 -0.37 14.04 8.75
C ALA A 147 0.55 15.20 9.10
N ARG A 148 1.85 15.08 8.81
CA ARG A 148 2.86 16.09 9.10
C ARG A 148 3.00 17.16 8.01
N ASN A 149 2.58 16.82 6.78
CA ASN A 149 2.70 17.70 5.60
C ASN A 149 1.41 17.79 4.79
N PRO A 150 0.23 17.99 5.45
CA PRO A 150 -1.06 17.90 4.76
C PRO A 150 -1.26 18.98 3.68
N TRP A 151 -0.54 20.08 3.80
CA TRP A 151 -0.65 21.24 2.91
C TRP A 151 0.32 21.22 1.73
N SER A 152 1.18 20.21 1.62
CA SER A 152 2.05 20.09 0.44
C SER A 152 1.20 19.88 -0.83
N GLY A 153 1.67 20.38 -1.97
CA GLY A 153 0.94 20.25 -3.24
C GLY A 153 0.66 18.80 -3.60
N TYR A 154 1.62 17.92 -3.41
CA TYR A 154 1.47 16.48 -3.66
C TYR A 154 0.43 15.85 -2.74
N CYS A 155 0.47 16.16 -1.44
CA CYS A 155 -0.50 15.63 -0.48
C CYS A 155 -1.92 16.07 -0.81
N GLN A 156 -2.11 17.31 -1.23
CA GLN A 156 -3.44 17.82 -1.63
C GLN A 156 -3.93 17.18 -2.94
N ALA A 157 -3.05 17.04 -3.92
CA ALA A 157 -3.42 16.55 -5.24
C ALA A 157 -3.54 15.03 -5.35
N VAL A 158 -2.73 14.27 -4.60
CA VAL A 158 -2.58 12.82 -4.78
C VAL A 158 -2.99 12.04 -3.53
N VAL A 159 -2.53 12.41 -2.34
CA VAL A 159 -2.78 11.65 -1.11
C VAL A 159 -4.20 11.87 -0.59
N ALA A 160 -4.61 13.12 -0.41
CA ALA A 160 -5.92 13.46 0.14
C ALA A 160 -7.09 12.84 -0.63
N PRO A 161 -7.13 12.82 -1.98
CA PRO A 161 -8.21 12.17 -2.73
C PRO A 161 -8.33 10.67 -2.44
N LYS A 162 -7.22 9.97 -2.21
CA LYS A 162 -7.23 8.54 -1.88
C LYS A 162 -7.78 8.28 -0.48
N VAL A 163 -7.44 9.11 0.47
CA VAL A 163 -7.99 9.07 1.83
C VAL A 163 -9.50 9.32 1.81
N VAL A 164 -9.96 10.31 1.05
CA VAL A 164 -11.39 10.60 0.87
C VAL A 164 -12.11 9.41 0.23
N LYS A 165 -11.53 8.81 -0.82
CA LYS A 165 -12.08 7.62 -1.47
C LYS A 165 -12.22 6.45 -0.50
N PHE A 166 -11.21 6.22 0.33
CA PHE A 166 -11.27 5.19 1.38
C PHE A 166 -12.42 5.45 2.37
N ARG A 167 -12.49 6.65 2.92
CA ARG A 167 -13.52 7.03 3.89
C ARG A 167 -14.93 6.90 3.32
N LYS A 168 -15.11 7.22 2.04
CA LYS A 168 -16.40 7.13 1.35
C LYS A 168 -16.82 5.69 1.08
N ASN A 169 -15.91 4.83 0.64
CA ASN A 169 -16.21 3.47 0.19
C ASN A 169 -16.12 2.42 1.31
N PHE A 170 -15.38 2.70 2.38
CA PHE A 170 -15.09 1.76 3.47
C PHE A 170 -15.32 2.38 4.85
N ALA A 171 -16.44 3.07 5.02
CA ALA A 171 -16.79 3.73 6.29
C ALA A 171 -16.80 2.74 7.47
N ASP A 172 -17.20 1.50 7.25
CA ASP A 172 -17.25 0.46 8.27
C ASP A 172 -15.85 0.00 8.73
N LEU A 173 -14.82 0.26 7.94
CA LEU A 173 -13.43 -0.09 8.26
C LEU A 173 -12.64 1.08 8.86
N LEU A 174 -13.26 2.24 9.06
CA LEU A 174 -12.62 3.38 9.71
C LEU A 174 -12.42 3.12 11.20
N LYS A 175 -11.27 3.54 11.73
CA LYS A 175 -11.09 3.67 13.17
C LYS A 175 -12.18 4.60 13.71
N SER A 176 -12.91 4.15 14.72
CA SER A 176 -13.78 5.05 15.47
C SER A 176 -12.90 6.16 16.07
N ASN A 177 -13.29 7.42 15.88
CA ASN A 177 -12.74 8.52 16.65
C ASN A 177 -13.03 8.24 18.12
N GLN A 178 -12.11 7.58 18.80
CA GLN A 178 -12.08 7.62 20.24
C GLN A 178 -11.70 9.05 20.59
N GLY A 179 -12.66 9.77 21.13
CA GLY A 179 -12.64 11.21 21.30
C GLY A 179 -11.34 11.75 21.89
N ALA A 180 -11.05 12.93 21.44
CA ALA A 180 -10.04 13.80 22.02
C ALA A 180 -10.26 14.00 23.52
#